data_a740bf780f393411ff4e37356fd63ec2
#
_entry.id   a740bf780f393411ff4e37356fd63ec2
#
_cell.length_a   1.000
_cell.length_b   1.000
_cell.length_c   1.000
_cell.angle_alpha   90.00
_cell.angle_beta   90.00
_cell.angle_gamma   90.00
#
_symmetry.space_group_name_H-M   'P 1'
#
loop_
_entity.id
_entity.type
_entity.pdbx_description
1 polymer ?
#
loop_
_entity_poly.entity_id
_entity_poly.type
_entity_poly.pdbx_seq_one_letter_code
_entity_poly.pdbx_strand_id
1 'polypeptide(L)'
;HDAKTIHLLQDAVNRGDFKRFKQYSAAVREQADLSLRDLLDFKDGLTPVQLHEVESVSDIRRRFLSQAMSLGALSPEAHETLNIAMNRMGARAVSGEGGEDPARYVPRPNGDNANSAVKQVASGRFGVTAEYLNQCREIEIKVAQGAKPGEGGQLPGFKVTEFIGRMRHAVPGTTLISPPPHHDIYSIEDLAQLIH
;
A
#
# COMPACT_ATOMS: atom_id res chain seq x y z
N HIS A 1 0.60 -9.22 19.68
CA HIS A 1 1.61 -8.21 20.05
C HIS A 1 1.43 -7.82 21.52
N ASP A 2 2.51 -7.70 22.23
CA ASP A 2 2.58 -7.20 23.61
C ASP A 2 3.38 -5.89 23.67
N ALA A 3 3.37 -5.22 24.83
CA ALA A 3 4.08 -3.95 25.01
C ALA A 3 5.59 -4.07 24.75
N LYS A 4 6.21 -5.20 25.09
CA LYS A 4 7.65 -5.46 24.90
C LYS A 4 8.00 -5.52 23.42
N THR A 5 7.25 -6.27 22.61
CA THR A 5 7.51 -6.41 21.17
C THR A 5 7.26 -5.11 20.43
N ILE A 6 6.20 -4.36 20.78
CA ILE A 6 5.93 -3.05 20.19
C ILE A 6 7.07 -2.07 20.49
N HIS A 7 7.52 -2.01 21.74
CA HIS A 7 8.61 -1.12 22.14
C HIS A 7 9.93 -1.45 21.44
N LEU A 8 10.29 -2.73 21.33
CA LEU A 8 11.48 -3.17 20.61
C LEU A 8 11.44 -2.78 19.12
N LEU A 9 10.27 -2.93 18.47
CA LEU A 9 10.11 -2.54 17.07
C LEU A 9 10.26 -1.03 16.89
N GLN A 10 9.58 -0.23 17.74
CA GLN A 10 9.65 1.23 17.68
C GLN A 10 11.08 1.72 17.93
N ASP A 11 11.79 1.18 18.92
CA ASP A 11 13.16 1.55 19.22
C ASP A 11 14.11 1.21 18.06
N ALA A 12 13.93 0.01 17.47
CA ALA A 12 14.71 -0.41 16.31
C ALA A 12 14.52 0.51 15.10
N VAL A 13 13.26 0.87 14.80
CA VAL A 13 12.92 1.74 13.67
C VAL A 13 13.41 3.17 13.88
N ASN A 14 13.16 3.75 15.06
CA ASN A 14 13.54 5.14 15.37
C ASN A 14 15.05 5.35 15.34
N ARG A 15 15.83 4.33 15.71
CA ARG A 15 17.31 4.40 15.73
C ARG A 15 17.96 3.86 14.46
N GLY A 16 17.21 3.20 13.58
CA GLY A 16 17.76 2.45 12.44
C GLY A 16 18.66 1.29 12.90
N ASP A 17 18.38 0.70 14.06
CA ASP A 17 19.23 -0.30 14.71
C ASP A 17 18.79 -1.73 14.37
N PHE A 18 19.53 -2.36 13.44
CA PHE A 18 19.26 -3.73 13.02
C PHE A 18 19.46 -4.76 14.14
N LYS A 19 20.34 -4.52 15.11
CA LYS A 19 20.52 -5.40 16.26
C LYS A 19 19.28 -5.43 17.15
N ARG A 20 18.67 -4.25 17.36
CA ARG A 20 17.37 -4.13 18.04
C ARG A 20 16.25 -4.81 17.26
N PHE A 21 16.25 -4.72 15.94
CA PHE A 21 15.29 -5.44 15.11
C PHE A 21 15.44 -6.96 15.26
N LYS A 22 16.66 -7.49 15.38
CA LYS A 22 16.88 -8.92 15.67
C LYS A 22 16.33 -9.33 17.03
N GLN A 23 16.45 -8.46 18.05
CA GLN A 23 15.85 -8.71 19.37
C GLN A 23 14.32 -8.75 19.29
N TYR A 24 13.71 -7.83 18.52
CA TYR A 24 12.28 -7.87 18.24
C TYR A 24 11.89 -9.19 17.57
N SER A 25 12.60 -9.61 16.53
CA SER A 25 12.31 -10.85 15.79
C SER A 25 12.41 -12.08 16.69
N ALA A 26 13.40 -12.14 17.59
CA ALA A 26 13.53 -13.21 18.57
C ALA A 26 12.33 -13.21 19.55
N ALA A 27 12.00 -12.05 20.12
CA ALA A 27 10.90 -11.92 21.06
C ALA A 27 9.53 -12.32 20.45
N VAL A 28 9.31 -12.05 19.14
CA VAL A 28 8.09 -12.49 18.44
C VAL A 28 8.05 -14.01 18.28
N ARG A 29 9.19 -14.66 18.02
CA ARG A 29 9.27 -16.13 17.88
C ARG A 29 9.11 -16.87 19.19
N GLU A 30 9.45 -16.23 20.30
CA GLU A 30 9.32 -16.79 21.66
C GLU A 30 7.90 -16.62 22.23
N GLN A 31 7.00 -15.94 21.54
CA GLN A 31 5.60 -15.84 21.97
C GLN A 31 4.88 -17.18 21.82
N ALA A 32 3.87 -17.38 22.67
CA ALA A 32 2.98 -18.53 22.54
C ALA A 32 2.23 -18.51 21.20
N ASP A 33 1.95 -19.68 20.68
CA ASP A 33 1.17 -19.84 19.44
C ASP A 33 -0.25 -19.31 19.63
N LEU A 34 -0.60 -18.26 18.90
CA LEU A 34 -1.89 -17.57 18.97
C LEU A 34 -2.73 -17.72 17.71
N SER A 35 -2.12 -18.17 16.61
CA SER A 35 -2.78 -18.32 15.33
C SER A 35 -2.39 -19.63 14.65
N LEU A 36 -3.21 -20.08 13.69
CA LEU A 36 -2.88 -21.27 12.89
C LEU A 36 -1.54 -21.15 12.18
N ARG A 37 -1.13 -19.93 11.81
CA ARG A 37 0.17 -19.68 11.19
C ARG A 37 1.34 -20.04 12.11
N ASP A 38 1.20 -19.82 13.41
CA ASP A 38 2.25 -20.07 14.40
C ASP A 38 2.50 -21.58 14.57
N LEU A 39 1.54 -22.42 14.19
CA LEU A 39 1.63 -23.88 14.18
C LEU A 39 2.26 -24.44 12.89
N LEU A 40 2.56 -23.61 11.91
CA LEU A 40 3.14 -24.03 10.63
C LEU A 40 4.66 -23.88 10.67
N ASP A 41 5.34 -24.88 10.13
CA ASP A 41 6.79 -24.87 9.91
C ASP A 41 7.12 -25.38 8.51
N PHE A 42 8.37 -25.25 8.11
CA PHE A 42 8.82 -25.82 6.86
C PHE A 42 8.81 -27.34 6.92
N LYS A 43 8.46 -27.98 5.81
CA LYS A 43 8.47 -29.44 5.70
C LYS A 43 9.89 -29.97 5.85
N ASP A 44 10.08 -30.91 6.76
CA ASP A 44 11.35 -31.60 6.94
C ASP A 44 11.68 -32.56 5.78
N GLY A 45 12.97 -32.88 5.65
CA GLY A 45 13.44 -33.91 4.73
C GLY A 45 13.43 -33.52 3.26
N LEU A 46 13.34 -32.22 2.94
CA LEU A 46 13.48 -31.75 1.55
C LEU A 46 14.92 -31.88 1.07
N THR A 47 15.10 -32.32 -0.17
CA THR A 47 16.42 -32.34 -0.81
C THR A 47 16.87 -30.90 -1.10
N PRO A 48 18.03 -30.46 -0.59
CA PRO A 48 18.57 -29.15 -0.91
C PRO A 48 18.79 -28.98 -2.42
N VAL A 49 18.43 -27.82 -2.96
CA VAL A 49 18.76 -27.43 -4.33
C VAL A 49 20.01 -26.57 -4.36
N GLN A 50 20.65 -26.46 -5.51
CA GLN A 50 21.82 -25.61 -5.66
C GLN A 50 21.43 -24.13 -5.58
N LEU A 51 22.30 -23.29 -5.02
CA LEU A 51 21.99 -21.87 -4.81
C LEU A 51 21.60 -21.13 -6.10
N HIS A 52 22.16 -21.50 -7.25
CA HIS A 52 21.84 -20.90 -8.54
C HIS A 52 20.45 -21.29 -9.09
N GLU A 53 19.85 -22.35 -8.53
CA GLU A 53 18.47 -22.77 -8.84
C GLU A 53 17.45 -22.04 -7.95
N VAL A 54 17.92 -21.36 -6.90
CA VAL A 54 17.06 -20.59 -6.01
C VAL A 54 16.80 -19.22 -6.60
N GLU A 55 15.53 -18.82 -6.65
CA GLU A 55 15.12 -17.50 -7.13
C GLU A 55 15.78 -16.38 -6.33
N SER A 56 16.25 -15.34 -7.01
CA SER A 56 16.89 -14.22 -6.33
C SER A 56 15.92 -13.43 -5.44
N VAL A 57 16.44 -12.87 -4.36
CA VAL A 57 15.65 -11.99 -3.47
C VAL A 57 15.05 -10.80 -4.25
N SER A 58 15.77 -10.26 -5.24
CA SER A 58 15.29 -9.17 -6.07
C SER A 58 14.10 -9.58 -6.94
N ASP A 59 14.10 -10.79 -7.49
CA ASP A 59 12.97 -11.28 -8.29
C ASP A 59 11.76 -11.59 -7.43
N ILE A 60 11.97 -12.14 -6.24
CA ILE A 60 10.91 -12.33 -5.25
C ILE A 60 10.27 -10.98 -4.89
N ARG A 61 11.07 -9.96 -4.56
CA ARG A 61 10.58 -8.63 -4.18
C ARG A 61 9.73 -7.95 -5.25
N ARG A 62 10.03 -8.15 -6.52
CA ARG A 62 9.26 -7.58 -7.64
C ARG A 62 7.79 -8.02 -7.66
N ARG A 63 7.48 -9.16 -7.06
CA ARG A 63 6.11 -9.67 -6.94
C ARG A 63 5.32 -9.11 -5.76
N PHE A 64 6.00 -8.43 -4.84
CA PHE A 64 5.34 -7.80 -3.70
C PHE A 64 4.85 -6.40 -4.05
N LEU A 65 3.68 -6.08 -3.53
CA LEU A 65 3.12 -4.74 -3.58
C LEU A 65 2.57 -4.36 -2.21
N SER A 66 2.60 -3.09 -1.87
CA SER A 66 1.87 -2.59 -0.70
C SER A 66 0.39 -2.55 -1.00
N GLN A 67 -0.43 -2.69 0.04
CA GLN A 67 -1.87 -2.48 -0.12
C GLN A 67 -2.16 -1.03 -0.51
N ALA A 68 -3.26 -0.84 -1.25
CA ALA A 68 -3.76 0.47 -1.59
C ALA A 68 -4.21 1.22 -0.33
N MET A 69 -3.56 2.34 -0.06
CA MET A 69 -3.88 3.22 1.07
C MET A 69 -3.99 4.64 0.58
N SER A 70 -5.17 5.23 0.73
CA SER A 70 -5.48 6.54 0.17
C SER A 70 -4.81 7.67 0.93
N LEU A 71 -4.30 8.66 0.20
CA LEU A 71 -3.90 9.94 0.76
C LEU A 71 -5.12 10.63 1.42
N GLY A 72 -4.98 10.98 2.70
CA GLY A 72 -6.08 11.47 3.55
C GLY A 72 -6.60 10.41 4.52
N ALA A 73 -6.57 9.12 4.18
CA ALA A 73 -6.65 8.03 5.16
C ALA A 73 -5.34 7.91 5.95
N LEU A 74 -4.21 8.02 5.24
CA LEU A 74 -2.88 8.22 5.81
C LEU A 74 -2.45 9.67 5.70
N SER A 75 -1.51 10.08 6.56
CA SER A 75 -0.81 11.35 6.39
C SER A 75 0.10 11.32 5.14
N PRO A 76 0.43 12.49 4.55
CA PRO A 76 1.36 12.55 3.42
C PRO A 76 2.70 11.86 3.71
N GLU A 77 3.25 12.05 4.90
CA GLU A 77 4.54 11.48 5.32
C GLU A 77 4.50 9.95 5.39
N ALA A 78 3.45 9.38 5.96
CA ALA A 78 3.29 7.93 6.05
C ALA A 78 3.12 7.31 4.66
N HIS A 79 2.32 7.94 3.80
CA HIS A 79 2.09 7.51 2.43
C HIS A 79 3.37 7.56 1.59
N GLU A 80 4.15 8.65 1.69
CA GLU A 80 5.42 8.80 0.99
C GLU A 80 6.48 7.82 1.48
N THR A 81 6.60 7.64 2.80
CA THR A 81 7.57 6.72 3.40
C THR A 81 7.36 5.30 2.89
N LEU A 82 6.10 4.88 2.79
CA LEU A 82 5.76 3.56 2.25
C LEU A 82 6.18 3.43 0.78
N ASN A 83 5.88 4.43 -0.05
CA ASN A 83 6.24 4.41 -1.47
C ASN A 83 7.76 4.40 -1.68
N ILE A 84 8.50 5.23 -0.94
CA ILE A 84 9.96 5.25 -0.98
C ILE A 84 10.53 3.89 -0.59
N ALA A 85 10.01 3.28 0.49
CA ALA A 85 10.47 1.98 0.96
C ALA A 85 10.25 0.90 -0.11
N MET A 86 9.07 0.84 -0.71
CA MET A 86 8.75 -0.13 -1.76
C MET A 86 9.61 0.09 -3.01
N ASN A 87 9.80 1.34 -3.45
CA ASN A 87 10.66 1.66 -4.59
C ASN A 87 12.13 1.28 -4.33
N ARG A 88 12.66 1.56 -3.15
CA ARG A 88 14.02 1.14 -2.76
C ARG A 88 14.21 -0.37 -2.79
N MET A 89 13.19 -1.12 -2.44
CA MET A 89 13.22 -2.59 -2.46
C MET A 89 13.03 -3.18 -3.86
N GLY A 90 12.70 -2.37 -4.87
CA GLY A 90 12.31 -2.85 -6.20
C GLY A 90 10.93 -3.50 -6.23
N ALA A 91 10.15 -3.34 -5.18
CA ALA A 91 8.75 -3.73 -5.08
C ALA A 91 7.82 -2.62 -5.60
N ARG A 92 6.50 -2.76 -5.44
CA ARG A 92 5.52 -1.80 -5.95
C ARG A 92 4.66 -1.24 -4.82
N ALA A 93 4.43 0.07 -4.85
CA ALA A 93 3.45 0.70 -3.98
C ALA A 93 2.19 1.06 -4.77
N VAL A 94 1.04 0.91 -4.14
CA VAL A 94 -0.26 1.28 -4.70
C VAL A 94 -0.72 2.59 -4.06
N SER A 95 -1.08 3.59 -4.87
CA SER A 95 -1.47 4.91 -4.39
C SER A 95 -2.74 4.91 -3.52
N GLY A 96 -3.61 3.92 -3.70
CA GLY A 96 -4.98 3.99 -3.22
C GLY A 96 -5.83 5.00 -4.03
N GLU A 97 -7.13 5.05 -3.75
CA GLU A 97 -8.01 6.07 -4.31
C GLU A 97 -7.75 7.43 -3.63
N GLY A 98 -7.73 8.50 -4.37
CA GLY A 98 -7.59 9.85 -3.82
C GLY A 98 -6.47 10.68 -4.42
N GLY A 99 -5.83 10.20 -5.46
CA GLY A 99 -4.78 10.92 -6.16
C GLY A 99 -3.43 10.91 -5.44
N GLU A 100 -2.52 11.67 -5.96
CA GLU A 100 -1.15 11.77 -5.47
C GLU A 100 -0.60 13.17 -5.78
N ASP A 101 0.24 13.71 -4.90
CA ASP A 101 0.86 15.02 -5.14
C ASP A 101 1.82 14.94 -6.35
N PRO A 102 1.63 15.77 -7.39
CA PRO A 102 2.53 15.81 -8.55
C PRO A 102 4.01 16.05 -8.20
N ALA A 103 4.29 16.74 -7.08
CA ALA A 103 5.66 16.93 -6.60
C ALA A 103 6.39 15.60 -6.34
N ARG A 104 5.68 14.50 -6.15
CA ARG A 104 6.22 13.17 -5.91
C ARG A 104 6.68 12.44 -7.18
N TYR A 105 6.29 12.95 -8.34
CA TYR A 105 6.66 12.35 -9.64
C TYR A 105 8.11 12.63 -10.02
N VAL A 106 8.73 13.62 -9.37
CA VAL A 106 10.13 13.94 -9.55
C VAL A 106 10.96 13.28 -8.45
N PRO A 107 11.99 12.49 -8.79
CA PRO A 107 12.89 11.92 -7.79
C PRO A 107 13.54 13.00 -6.92
N ARG A 108 13.73 12.71 -5.66
CA ARG A 108 14.37 13.61 -4.69
C ARG A 108 15.88 13.71 -4.97
N PRO A 109 16.55 14.78 -4.48
CA PRO A 109 17.99 14.95 -4.67
C PRO A 109 18.85 13.80 -4.14
N ASN A 110 18.36 13.07 -3.14
CA ASN A 110 19.01 11.88 -2.59
C ASN A 110 18.76 10.59 -3.40
N GLY A 111 18.07 10.68 -4.53
CA GLY A 111 17.72 9.56 -5.40
C GLY A 111 16.43 8.82 -5.01
N ASP A 112 15.74 9.21 -3.93
CA ASP A 112 14.49 8.60 -3.53
C ASP A 112 13.36 8.93 -4.51
N ASN A 113 12.59 7.92 -4.83
CA ASN A 113 11.37 8.04 -5.62
C ASN A 113 10.15 7.84 -4.72
N ALA A 114 9.33 8.88 -4.57
CA ALA A 114 8.10 8.88 -3.78
C ALA A 114 6.84 8.58 -4.60
N ASN A 115 6.97 8.45 -5.93
CA ASN A 115 5.87 8.12 -6.82
C ASN A 115 5.42 6.65 -6.61
N SER A 116 4.12 6.42 -6.53
CA SER A 116 3.58 5.06 -6.50
C SER A 116 3.61 4.44 -7.89
N ALA A 117 4.10 3.19 -7.97
CA ALA A 117 4.20 2.47 -9.24
C ALA A 117 2.83 2.02 -9.77
N VAL A 118 1.87 1.82 -8.88
CA VAL A 118 0.50 1.41 -9.22
C VAL A 118 -0.46 2.53 -8.82
N LYS A 119 -1.29 2.98 -9.76
CA LYS A 119 -2.30 4.01 -9.54
C LYS A 119 -3.67 3.38 -9.47
N GLN A 120 -4.36 3.58 -8.35
CA GLN A 120 -5.71 3.05 -8.16
C GLN A 120 -6.76 4.03 -8.69
N VAL A 121 -7.75 3.49 -9.38
CA VAL A 121 -8.95 4.21 -9.84
C VAL A 121 -10.18 3.54 -9.23
N ALA A 122 -10.98 4.31 -8.50
CA ALA A 122 -12.25 3.88 -7.93
C ALA A 122 -13.42 4.60 -8.60
N SER A 123 -14.64 4.16 -8.32
CA SER A 123 -15.86 4.80 -8.84
C SER A 123 -15.97 6.30 -8.48
N GLY A 124 -15.49 6.71 -7.31
CA GLY A 124 -15.46 8.12 -6.89
C GLY A 124 -14.51 9.00 -7.67
N ARG A 125 -13.43 8.45 -8.19
CA ARG A 125 -12.41 9.13 -9.02
C ARG A 125 -11.85 10.42 -8.45
N PHE A 126 -11.90 10.62 -7.15
CA PHE A 126 -11.33 11.80 -6.48
C PHE A 126 -9.80 11.82 -6.67
N GLY A 127 -9.29 12.88 -7.29
CA GLY A 127 -7.87 13.04 -7.56
C GLY A 127 -7.33 12.23 -8.73
N VAL A 128 -8.19 11.58 -9.52
CA VAL A 128 -7.80 10.88 -10.75
C VAL A 128 -7.75 11.88 -11.90
N THR A 129 -6.55 12.12 -12.41
CA THR A 129 -6.28 12.97 -13.58
C THR A 129 -5.48 12.20 -14.62
N ALA A 130 -5.43 12.70 -15.86
CA ALA A 130 -4.56 12.13 -16.88
C ALA A 130 -3.08 12.20 -16.48
N GLU A 131 -2.65 13.29 -15.83
CA GLU A 131 -1.31 13.40 -15.27
C GLU A 131 -1.02 12.29 -14.26
N TYR A 132 -1.90 12.10 -13.28
CA TYR A 132 -1.80 11.04 -12.29
C TYR A 132 -1.66 9.66 -12.94
N LEU A 133 -2.54 9.32 -13.87
CA LEU A 133 -2.53 8.02 -14.54
C LEU A 133 -1.28 7.79 -15.40
N ASN A 134 -0.75 8.84 -16.04
CA ASN A 134 0.45 8.74 -16.87
C ASN A 134 1.73 8.50 -16.04
N GLN A 135 1.69 8.66 -14.73
CA GLN A 135 2.85 8.46 -13.84
C GLN A 135 2.95 7.06 -13.24
N CYS A 136 2.13 6.11 -13.68
CA CYS A 136 2.17 4.74 -13.18
C CYS A 136 2.76 3.75 -14.19
N ARG A 137 3.11 2.58 -13.67
CA ARG A 137 3.42 1.38 -14.47
C ARG A 137 2.20 0.52 -14.69
N GLU A 138 1.28 0.55 -13.74
CA GLU A 138 0.07 -0.25 -13.72
C GLU A 138 -1.10 0.59 -13.19
N ILE A 139 -2.29 0.36 -13.73
CA ILE A 139 -3.54 0.92 -13.22
C ILE A 139 -4.28 -0.21 -12.48
N GLU A 140 -4.71 0.07 -11.24
CA GLU A 140 -5.55 -0.83 -10.47
C GLU A 140 -6.97 -0.30 -10.42
N ILE A 141 -7.91 -1.06 -10.96
CA ILE A 141 -9.32 -0.70 -10.93
C ILE A 141 -9.95 -1.27 -9.66
N LYS A 142 -10.44 -0.39 -8.78
CA LYS A 142 -11.13 -0.77 -7.57
C LYS A 142 -12.63 -0.84 -7.83
N VAL A 143 -13.15 -2.06 -7.99
CA VAL A 143 -14.57 -2.29 -8.27
C VAL A 143 -15.44 -2.35 -7.01
N ALA A 144 -14.86 -2.65 -5.83
CA ALA A 144 -15.60 -2.77 -4.56
C ALA A 144 -14.67 -2.60 -3.36
N GLN A 145 -15.27 -2.45 -2.19
CA GLN A 145 -14.56 -2.48 -0.91
C GLN A 145 -15.18 -3.53 0.02
N GLY A 146 -14.39 -4.54 0.42
CA GLY A 146 -14.89 -5.71 1.12
C GLY A 146 -15.52 -5.43 2.50
N ALA A 147 -14.97 -4.46 3.24
CA ALA A 147 -15.51 -4.09 4.56
C ALA A 147 -16.84 -3.32 4.51
N LYS A 148 -17.17 -2.71 3.36
CA LYS A 148 -18.36 -1.86 3.17
C LYS A 148 -18.97 -2.05 1.78
N PRO A 149 -19.39 -3.26 1.43
CA PRO A 149 -19.77 -3.59 0.05
C PRO A 149 -21.00 -2.85 -0.48
N GLY A 150 -21.82 -2.28 0.36
CA GLY A 150 -23.01 -1.51 -0.03
C GLY A 150 -22.94 -0.02 0.25
N GLU A 151 -21.92 0.44 1.00
CA GLU A 151 -21.86 1.82 1.50
C GLU A 151 -20.82 2.69 0.78
N GLY A 152 -19.80 2.06 0.20
CA GLY A 152 -18.65 2.77 -0.35
C GLY A 152 -17.68 3.30 0.71
N GLY A 153 -16.65 4.03 0.27
CA GLY A 153 -15.67 4.66 1.14
C GLY A 153 -16.10 6.06 1.59
N GLN A 154 -15.66 6.48 2.76
CA GLN A 154 -15.93 7.83 3.28
C GLN A 154 -14.65 8.46 3.82
N LEU A 155 -14.41 9.72 3.47
CA LEU A 155 -13.42 10.58 4.12
C LEU A 155 -14.17 11.71 4.82
N PRO A 156 -14.19 11.75 6.17
CA PRO A 156 -14.88 12.79 6.93
C PRO A 156 -14.32 14.18 6.62
N GLY A 157 -15.17 15.21 6.62
CA GLY A 157 -14.79 16.57 6.27
C GLY A 157 -13.60 17.12 7.07
N PHE A 158 -13.48 16.78 8.36
CA PHE A 158 -12.35 17.23 9.18
C PHE A 158 -10.98 16.69 8.71
N LYS A 159 -10.95 15.62 7.92
CA LYS A 159 -9.73 15.09 7.28
C LYS A 159 -9.47 15.71 5.92
N VAL A 160 -10.45 16.40 5.33
CA VAL A 160 -10.31 17.08 4.05
C VAL A 160 -9.70 18.46 4.30
N THR A 161 -8.42 18.49 4.60
CA THR A 161 -7.62 19.72 4.72
C THR A 161 -7.51 20.41 3.36
N GLU A 162 -6.99 21.65 3.32
CA GLU A 162 -6.71 22.34 2.06
C GLU A 162 -5.83 21.53 1.12
N PHE A 163 -4.79 20.86 1.67
CA PHE A 163 -3.92 19.98 0.92
C PHE A 163 -4.69 18.80 0.31
N ILE A 164 -5.48 18.09 1.12
CA ILE A 164 -6.28 16.95 0.66
C ILE A 164 -7.37 17.40 -0.33
N GLY A 165 -8.03 18.54 -0.06
CA GLY A 165 -9.01 19.12 -0.98
C GLY A 165 -8.41 19.39 -2.35
N ARG A 166 -7.20 19.97 -2.40
CA ARG A 166 -6.49 20.19 -3.65
C ARG A 166 -6.15 18.87 -4.37
N MET A 167 -5.64 17.87 -3.65
CA MET A 167 -5.28 16.57 -4.25
C MET A 167 -6.50 15.80 -4.78
N ARG A 168 -7.64 15.95 -4.13
CA ARG A 168 -8.88 15.25 -4.49
C ARG A 168 -9.81 16.07 -5.38
N HIS A 169 -9.42 17.28 -5.76
CA HIS A 169 -10.26 18.24 -6.51
C HIS A 169 -11.60 18.46 -5.80
N ALA A 170 -11.56 18.68 -4.49
CA ALA A 170 -12.73 18.81 -3.63
C ALA A 170 -12.61 20.04 -2.71
N VAL A 171 -13.73 20.51 -2.20
CA VAL A 171 -13.76 21.64 -1.26
C VAL A 171 -13.26 21.18 0.11
N PRO A 172 -12.27 21.87 0.73
CA PRO A 172 -11.84 21.59 2.09
C PRO A 172 -13.01 21.59 3.09
N GLY A 173 -12.93 20.70 4.06
CA GLY A 173 -13.98 20.56 5.08
C GLY A 173 -15.22 19.79 4.65
N THR A 174 -15.38 19.47 3.37
CA THR A 174 -16.53 18.71 2.87
C THR A 174 -16.25 17.20 2.95
N THR A 175 -17.20 16.44 3.50
CA THR A 175 -17.13 14.99 3.53
C THR A 175 -17.15 14.42 2.11
N LEU A 176 -16.21 13.55 1.79
CA LEU A 176 -16.13 12.87 0.50
C LEU A 176 -16.64 11.43 0.64
N ILE A 177 -17.54 11.05 -0.25
CA ILE A 177 -18.10 9.70 -0.30
C ILE A 177 -17.73 9.10 -1.64
N SER A 178 -16.98 7.99 -1.60
CA SER A 178 -16.77 7.15 -2.76
C SER A 178 -18.03 6.30 -2.96
N PRO A 179 -18.67 6.34 -4.14
CA PRO A 179 -19.85 5.54 -4.39
C PRO A 179 -19.59 4.05 -4.14
N PRO A 180 -20.62 3.25 -3.85
CA PRO A 180 -20.49 1.80 -3.84
C PRO A 180 -20.00 1.28 -5.19
N PRO A 181 -19.75 -0.03 -5.33
CA PRO A 181 -19.14 -0.63 -6.53
C PRO A 181 -19.73 -0.11 -7.83
N HIS A 182 -18.96 -0.18 -8.90
CA HIS A 182 -19.47 0.09 -10.25
C HIS A 182 -20.72 -0.75 -10.50
N HIS A 183 -21.90 -0.15 -10.43
CA HIS A 183 -23.17 -0.84 -10.50
C HIS A 183 -23.51 -1.39 -11.91
N ASP A 184 -22.70 -1.07 -12.89
CA ASP A 184 -22.81 -1.48 -14.28
C ASP A 184 -21.92 -2.67 -14.63
N ILE A 185 -21.18 -3.22 -13.68
CA ILE A 185 -20.30 -4.38 -13.88
C ILE A 185 -20.95 -5.61 -13.26
N TYR A 186 -21.55 -6.44 -14.11
CA TYR A 186 -22.23 -7.68 -13.70
C TYR A 186 -21.69 -8.94 -14.37
N SER A 187 -20.78 -8.79 -15.33
CA SER A 187 -20.20 -9.88 -16.09
C SER A 187 -18.70 -9.69 -16.32
N ILE A 188 -18.04 -10.74 -16.79
CA ILE A 188 -16.63 -10.68 -17.21
C ILE A 188 -16.48 -9.75 -18.42
N GLU A 189 -17.47 -9.72 -19.30
CA GLU A 189 -17.51 -8.87 -20.48
C GLU A 189 -17.59 -7.38 -20.09
N ASP A 190 -18.41 -7.05 -19.10
CA ASP A 190 -18.49 -5.67 -18.57
C ASP A 190 -17.15 -5.22 -17.99
N LEU A 191 -16.49 -6.12 -17.25
CA LEU A 191 -15.16 -5.83 -16.72
C LEU A 191 -14.12 -5.66 -17.82
N ALA A 192 -14.19 -6.47 -18.88
CA ALA A 192 -13.32 -6.36 -20.04
C ALA A 192 -13.48 -5.01 -20.75
N GLN A 193 -14.72 -4.51 -20.88
CA GLN A 193 -15.00 -3.20 -21.46
C GLN A 193 -14.44 -2.05 -20.59
N LEU A 194 -14.47 -2.19 -19.27
CA LEU A 194 -13.90 -1.19 -18.37
C LEU A 194 -12.38 -1.11 -18.48
N ILE A 195 -11.72 -2.23 -18.74
CA ILE A 195 -10.27 -2.33 -18.87
C ILE A 195 -9.79 -1.77 -20.22
N HIS A 196 -10.60 -1.91 -21.26
CA HIS A 196 -10.29 -1.47 -22.63
C HIS A 196 -10.41 0.04 -22.78
#